data_d0ec5827ac577231d85e7cec80882e14
#
_entry.id   d0ec5827ac577231d85e7cec80882e14
#
_cell.length_a   1.000
_cell.length_b   1.000
_cell.length_c   1.000
_cell.angle_alpha   90.00
_cell.angle_beta   90.00
_cell.angle_gamma   90.00
#
_symmetry.space_group_name_H-M   'P 1'
#
loop_
_entity.id
_entity.type
_entity.pdbx_description
1 polymer ?
#
loop_
_entity_poly.entity_id
_entity_poly.type
_entity_poly.pdbx_seq_one_letter_code
_entity_poly.pdbx_strand_id
1 'polypeptide(L)'
;MKVYAHYFKSEETGNDYRWRTLLKFGTSWDVIGSVVMKNPGSASPLRSIGDKETLYHLQSFCNKDKWYEFSVDNTMQNIEKLFIAYYQEHTNNPILNGVVQVFNLISVPLKLGRD
;
A
#
# COMPACT_ATOMS: atom_id res chain seq x y z
N MET A 1 2.69 -3.30 10.29
CA MET A 1 2.36 -2.62 9.02
C MET A 1 1.07 -3.18 8.45
N LYS A 2 0.17 -2.30 8.05
CA LYS A 2 -1.01 -2.69 7.27
C LYS A 2 -0.89 -2.13 5.87
N VAL A 3 -1.34 -2.90 4.89
CA VAL A 3 -1.25 -2.51 3.48
C VAL A 3 -2.65 -2.34 2.94
N TYR A 4 -2.91 -1.17 2.37
CA TYR A 4 -4.19 -0.87 1.72
C TYR A 4 -3.93 -0.49 0.27
N ALA A 5 -4.77 -0.97 -0.61
CA ALA A 5 -4.65 -0.60 -2.01
C ALA A 5 -6.02 -0.48 -2.65
N HIS A 6 -6.11 0.42 -3.60
CA HIS A 6 -7.26 0.50 -4.48
C HIS A 6 -7.13 -0.61 -5.51
N TYR A 7 -8.16 -1.44 -5.62
CA TYR A 7 -8.13 -2.67 -6.39
C TYR A 7 -9.32 -2.69 -7.32
N PHE A 8 -9.09 -3.08 -8.56
CA PHE A 8 -10.18 -3.23 -9.51
C PHE A 8 -9.90 -4.34 -10.50
N LYS A 9 -10.97 -4.86 -11.09
CA LYS A 9 -10.90 -5.87 -12.14
C LYS A 9 -11.30 -5.21 -13.45
N SER A 10 -10.46 -5.36 -14.46
CA SER A 10 -10.77 -4.85 -15.80
C SER A 10 -11.80 -5.76 -16.47
N GLU A 11 -12.92 -5.18 -16.91
CA GLU A 11 -13.94 -5.94 -17.63
C GLU A 11 -13.46 -6.37 -19.02
N GLU A 12 -12.58 -5.56 -19.61
CA GLU A 12 -12.07 -5.85 -20.97
C GLU A 12 -11.12 -7.04 -20.99
N THR A 13 -10.21 -7.12 -20.04
CA THR A 13 -9.16 -8.14 -20.02
C THR A 13 -9.40 -9.24 -19.00
N GLY A 14 -10.29 -9.01 -18.03
CA GLY A 14 -10.50 -9.92 -16.91
C GLY A 14 -9.39 -9.92 -15.88
N ASN A 15 -8.39 -9.08 -16.05
CA ASN A 15 -7.25 -8.99 -15.13
C ASN A 15 -7.56 -8.11 -13.94
N ASP A 16 -6.90 -8.43 -12.81
CA ASP A 16 -6.99 -7.64 -11.59
C ASP A 16 -5.82 -6.67 -11.51
N TYR A 17 -6.10 -5.42 -11.11
CA TYR A 17 -5.09 -4.38 -11.01
C TYR A 17 -5.10 -3.76 -9.63
N ARG A 18 -3.89 -3.47 -9.11
CA ARG A 18 -3.70 -2.69 -7.89
C ARG A 18 -3.25 -1.30 -8.32
N TRP A 19 -4.03 -0.30 -7.97
CA TRP A 19 -3.82 1.06 -8.47
C TRP A 19 -2.95 1.90 -7.55
N ARG A 20 -3.37 2.07 -6.31
CA ARG A 20 -2.67 2.90 -5.34
C ARG A 20 -2.43 2.10 -4.09
N THR A 21 -1.19 2.10 -3.61
CA THR A 21 -0.83 1.30 -2.45
C THR A 21 -0.35 2.21 -1.32
N LEU A 22 -0.86 1.97 -0.12
CA LEU A 22 -0.50 2.68 1.09
C LEU A 22 0.03 1.69 2.11
N LEU A 23 1.20 1.97 2.66
CA LEU A 23 1.76 1.21 3.77
C LEU A 23 1.51 2.03 5.03
N LYS A 24 0.67 1.53 5.93
CA LYS A 24 0.32 2.24 7.16
C LYS A 24 1.07 1.68 8.34
N PHE A 25 1.72 2.56 9.09
CA PHE A 25 2.46 2.24 10.29
C PHE A 25 1.86 3.02 11.47
N GLY A 26 1.62 2.33 12.58
CA GLY A 26 1.08 2.97 13.78
C GLY A 26 -0.36 3.44 13.59
N THR A 27 -0.68 4.58 14.19
CA THR A 27 -2.04 5.10 14.23
C THR A 27 -2.29 6.33 13.36
N SER A 28 -1.22 6.99 12.90
CA SER A 28 -1.34 8.22 12.12
C SER A 28 -1.65 7.92 10.66
N TRP A 29 -2.44 8.78 10.04
CA TRP A 29 -2.72 8.76 8.61
C TRP A 29 -1.93 9.81 7.84
N ASP A 30 -1.01 10.51 8.51
CA ASP A 30 -0.16 11.49 7.85
C ASP A 30 0.83 10.82 6.92
N VAL A 31 1.07 11.43 5.76
CA VAL A 31 2.04 10.91 4.80
C VAL A 31 3.44 11.20 5.32
N ILE A 32 4.23 10.16 5.52
CA ILE A 32 5.61 10.29 5.99
C ILE A 32 6.63 10.06 4.88
N GLY A 33 6.18 9.62 3.72
CA GLY A 33 7.06 9.42 2.59
C GLY A 33 6.35 8.83 1.39
N SER A 34 7.07 8.79 0.27
CA SER A 34 6.56 8.22 -0.96
C SER A 34 7.68 7.46 -1.66
N VAL A 35 7.32 6.35 -2.30
CA VAL A 35 8.26 5.49 -3.02
C VAL A 35 7.70 5.26 -4.42
N VAL A 36 8.57 5.33 -5.42
CA VAL A 36 8.21 5.01 -6.80
C VAL A 36 8.84 3.67 -7.15
N MET A 37 8.01 2.73 -7.56
CA MET A 37 8.44 1.38 -7.92
C MET A 37 8.17 1.14 -9.40
N LYS A 38 9.02 0.33 -10.03
CA LYS A 38 8.84 -0.01 -11.44
C LYS A 38 7.65 -0.94 -11.65
N ASN A 39 7.54 -1.97 -10.83
CA ASN A 39 6.49 -2.98 -10.93
C ASN A 39 5.83 -3.19 -9.57
N PRO A 40 4.54 -3.56 -9.52
CA PRO A 40 3.93 -4.01 -8.28
C PRO A 40 4.57 -5.30 -7.81
N GLY A 41 4.58 -5.51 -6.50
CA GLY A 41 5.06 -6.75 -5.90
C GLY A 41 4.03 -7.87 -6.00
N SER A 42 4.23 -8.90 -5.17
CA SER A 42 3.40 -10.12 -5.18
C SER A 42 2.27 -10.10 -4.16
N ALA A 43 1.99 -8.97 -3.53
CA ALA A 43 0.93 -8.86 -2.54
C ALA A 43 -0.44 -9.19 -3.16
N SER A 44 -1.27 -9.87 -2.37
CA SER A 44 -2.60 -10.28 -2.79
C SER A 44 -3.68 -9.61 -1.95
N PRO A 45 -4.87 -9.36 -2.50
CA PRO A 45 -5.97 -8.83 -1.70
C PRO A 45 -6.42 -9.83 -0.66
N LEU A 46 -6.61 -9.38 0.58
CA LEU A 46 -7.06 -10.21 1.69
C LEU A 46 -8.56 -10.05 1.95
N ARG A 47 -9.02 -8.81 2.01
CA ARG A 47 -10.41 -8.50 2.31
C ARG A 47 -10.74 -7.08 1.91
N SER A 48 -12.02 -6.84 1.64
CA SER A 48 -12.51 -5.47 1.46
C SER A 48 -12.54 -4.75 2.80
N ILE A 49 -12.50 -3.42 2.75
CA ILE A 49 -12.51 -2.60 3.96
C ILE A 49 -13.96 -2.30 4.33
N GLY A 50 -14.41 -2.82 5.48
CA GLY A 50 -15.74 -2.59 5.99
C GLY A 50 -15.82 -1.53 7.09
N ASP A 51 -14.69 -1.16 7.67
CA ASP A 51 -14.63 -0.17 8.74
C ASP A 51 -14.79 1.24 8.19
N LYS A 52 -15.80 1.95 8.65
CA LYS A 52 -16.13 3.28 8.13
C LYS A 52 -15.05 4.31 8.41
N GLU A 53 -14.41 4.22 9.56
CA GLU A 53 -13.34 5.16 9.93
C GLU A 53 -12.13 4.97 9.02
N THR A 54 -11.73 3.72 8.79
CA THR A 54 -10.63 3.41 7.88
C THR A 54 -10.95 3.86 6.45
N LEU A 55 -12.17 3.59 5.97
CA LEU A 55 -12.58 4.05 4.65
C LEU A 55 -12.55 5.57 4.52
N TYR A 56 -12.97 6.29 5.55
CA TYR A 56 -12.92 7.74 5.54
C TYR A 56 -11.51 8.25 5.28
N HIS A 57 -10.52 7.68 5.97
CA HIS A 57 -9.13 8.08 5.76
C HIS A 57 -8.60 7.65 4.40
N LEU A 58 -8.94 6.46 3.94
CA LEU A 58 -8.50 5.96 2.63
C LEU A 58 -9.07 6.81 1.49
N GLN A 59 -10.32 7.24 1.61
CA GLN A 59 -10.95 8.07 0.59
C GLN A 59 -10.34 9.45 0.47
N SER A 60 -9.63 9.92 1.50
CA SER A 60 -8.88 11.17 1.40
C SER A 60 -7.70 11.06 0.45
N PHE A 61 -7.16 9.86 0.25
CA PHE A 61 -6.08 9.62 -0.71
C PHE A 61 -6.62 9.39 -2.11
N CYS A 62 -7.73 8.69 -2.22
CA CYS A 62 -8.38 8.43 -3.50
C CYS A 62 -9.87 8.17 -3.24
N ASN A 63 -10.73 9.03 -3.78
CA ASN A 63 -12.17 8.95 -3.55
C ASN A 63 -12.81 7.87 -4.43
N LYS A 64 -12.44 6.62 -4.17
CA LYS A 64 -12.99 5.44 -4.82
C LYS A 64 -13.46 4.46 -3.76
N ASP A 65 -14.42 3.62 -4.12
CA ASP A 65 -15.08 2.73 -3.18
C ASP A 65 -14.34 1.40 -2.97
N LYS A 66 -13.39 1.07 -3.83
CA LYS A 66 -12.81 -0.27 -3.86
C LYS A 66 -11.44 -0.30 -3.21
N TRP A 67 -11.42 -0.09 -1.91
CA TRP A 67 -10.21 -0.25 -1.11
C TRP A 67 -10.20 -1.64 -0.46
N TYR A 68 -9.05 -2.29 -0.49
CA TYR A 68 -8.84 -3.61 0.10
C TYR A 68 -7.60 -3.61 0.95
N GLU A 69 -7.61 -4.44 1.97
CA GLU A 69 -6.39 -4.75 2.71
C GLU A 69 -5.64 -5.83 1.94
N PHE A 70 -4.34 -5.63 1.76
CA PHE A 70 -3.47 -6.55 1.02
C PHE A 70 -2.48 -7.23 1.96
N SER A 71 -1.97 -8.38 1.54
CA SER A 71 -0.87 -9.04 2.23
C SER A 71 0.40 -8.22 2.11
N VAL A 72 1.35 -8.45 3.04
CA VAL A 72 2.65 -7.80 3.03
C VAL A 72 3.61 -8.67 2.22
N ASP A 73 4.26 -8.09 1.21
CA ASP A 73 5.28 -8.80 0.44
C ASP A 73 6.71 -8.36 0.84
N ASN A 74 7.71 -9.00 0.23
CA ASN A 74 9.10 -8.69 0.54
C ASN A 74 9.49 -7.27 0.15
N THR A 75 8.93 -6.74 -0.92
CA THR A 75 9.19 -5.37 -1.35
C THR A 75 8.73 -4.38 -0.29
N MET A 76 7.55 -4.60 0.26
CA MET A 76 7.00 -3.75 1.33
C MET A 76 7.82 -3.83 2.60
N GLN A 77 8.30 -5.03 2.95
CA GLN A 77 9.19 -5.21 4.11
C GLN A 77 10.51 -4.47 3.91
N ASN A 78 11.05 -4.48 2.71
CA ASN A 78 12.28 -3.76 2.41
C ASN A 78 12.09 -2.25 2.48
N ILE A 79 10.94 -1.75 2.04
CA ILE A 79 10.58 -0.33 2.19
C ILE A 79 10.52 0.04 3.66
N GLU A 80 9.89 -0.79 4.48
CA GLU A 80 9.82 -0.57 5.92
C GLU A 80 11.22 -0.46 6.54
N LYS A 81 12.10 -1.38 6.21
CA LYS A 81 13.47 -1.38 6.72
C LYS A 81 14.22 -0.11 6.31
N LEU A 82 14.04 0.32 5.09
CA LEU A 82 14.67 1.53 4.57
C LEU A 82 14.21 2.77 5.36
N PHE A 83 12.91 2.89 5.60
CA PHE A 83 12.37 4.02 6.35
C PHE A 83 12.78 3.98 7.83
N ILE A 84 12.82 2.81 8.44
CA ILE A 84 13.30 2.68 9.82
C ILE A 84 14.75 3.14 9.93
N ALA A 85 15.62 2.71 9.01
CA ALA A 85 17.03 3.09 9.01
C ALA A 85 17.17 4.62 8.83
N TYR A 86 16.38 5.21 7.95
CA TYR A 86 16.40 6.65 7.73
C TYR A 86 16.00 7.41 8.99
N TYR A 87 14.89 7.01 9.62
CA TYR A 87 14.43 7.70 10.83
C TYR A 87 15.37 7.51 12.00
N GLN A 88 15.97 6.33 12.14
CA GLN A 88 16.95 6.09 13.19
C GLN A 88 18.16 7.01 13.04
N GLU A 89 18.63 7.20 11.81
CA GLU A 89 19.79 8.04 11.53
C GLU A 89 19.49 9.52 11.73
N HIS A 90 18.31 10.00 11.32
CA HIS A 90 18.01 11.43 11.25
C HIS A 90 17.21 11.96 12.46
N THR A 91 16.50 11.07 13.18
CA THR A 91 15.62 11.50 14.27
C THR A 91 15.86 10.76 15.59
N ASN A 92 16.73 9.75 15.60
CA ASN A 92 16.93 8.85 16.74
C ASN A 92 15.65 8.13 17.17
N ASN A 93 14.65 8.08 16.30
CA ASN A 93 13.38 7.42 16.59
C ASN A 93 13.08 6.43 15.46
N PRO A 94 13.33 5.11 15.69
CA PRO A 94 13.10 4.10 14.66
C PRO A 94 11.63 3.70 14.51
N ILE A 95 10.72 4.30 15.27
CA ILE A 95 9.30 3.95 15.23
C ILE A 95 8.62 4.76 14.14
N LEU A 96 8.09 4.06 13.14
CA LEU A 96 7.32 4.71 12.07
C LEU A 96 5.88 4.91 12.51
N ASN A 97 5.34 6.09 12.22
CA ASN A 97 3.94 6.40 12.51
C ASN A 97 3.40 7.29 11.40
N GLY A 98 2.66 6.69 10.48
CA GLY A 98 2.11 7.39 9.34
C GLY A 98 2.00 6.50 8.13
N VAL A 99 1.87 7.10 6.97
CA VAL A 99 1.59 6.41 5.72
C VAL A 99 2.72 6.64 4.72
N VAL A 100 3.21 5.55 4.13
CA VAL A 100 4.11 5.60 2.97
C VAL A 100 3.29 5.29 1.74
N GLN A 101 3.28 6.20 0.77
CA GLN A 101 2.62 6.00 -0.50
C GLN A 101 3.55 5.28 -1.46
N VAL A 102 3.05 4.23 -2.12
CA VAL A 102 3.81 3.50 -3.13
C VAL A 102 3.15 3.73 -4.48
N PHE A 103 3.91 4.27 -5.42
CA PHE A 103 3.47 4.51 -6.78
C PHE A 103 4.20 3.56 -7.72
N ASN A 104 3.48 2.95 -8.66
CA ASN A 104 4.07 2.08 -9.65
C ASN A 104 4.16 2.82 -10.98
N LEU A 105 5.34 2.76 -11.62
CA LEU A 105 5.54 3.40 -12.92
C LEU A 105 4.75 2.70 -14.02
N ILE A 106 4.57 1.38 -13.89
CA ILE A 106 3.84 0.56 -14.85
C ILE A 106 2.73 -0.15 -14.14
N SER A 107 1.51 -0.02 -14.68
CA SER A 107 0.36 -0.77 -14.19
C SER A 107 0.35 -2.13 -14.89
N VAL A 108 0.57 -3.20 -14.12
CA VAL A 108 0.56 -4.57 -14.64
C VAL A 108 -0.44 -5.41 -13.84
N PRO A 109 -0.99 -6.50 -14.44
CA PRO A 109 -1.88 -7.37 -13.71
C PRO A 109 -1.23 -7.96 -12.47
N LEU A 110 -2.03 -8.15 -11.42
CA LEU A 110 -1.56 -8.76 -10.19
C LEU A 110 -1.25 -10.24 -10.40
N LYS A 111 -0.17 -10.68 -9.76
CA LYS A 111 0.19 -12.09 -9.72
C LYS A 111 -0.40 -12.71 -8.47
N LEU A 112 -1.62 -13.15 -8.51
CA LEU A 112 -2.36 -13.62 -7.34
C LEU A 112 -1.83 -14.95 -6.79
N GLY A 113 -0.52 -15.11 -6.71
CA GLY A 113 0.11 -16.26 -6.10
C GLY A 113 0.08 -17.51 -6.96
N ARG A 114 -0.12 -17.40 -8.27
CA ARG A 114 -0.29 -18.52 -9.16
C ARG A 114 0.58 -18.45 -10.41
N ASP A 115 1.80 -18.15 -10.24
CA ASP A 115 2.72 -18.15 -11.39
C ASP A 115 3.55 -19.39 -11.44
#